data_db3029421e5f1041eed6158b23d59103
#
_entry.id   db3029421e5f1041eed6158b23d59103
#
_cell.length_a   1.000
_cell.length_b   1.000
_cell.length_c   1.000
_cell.angle_alpha   90.00
_cell.angle_beta   90.00
_cell.angle_gamma   90.00
#
_symmetry.space_group_name_H-M   'P 1'
#
loop_
_entity.id
_entity.type
_entity.pdbx_description
1 polymer ?
#
loop_
_entity_poly.entity_id
_entity_poly.type
_entity_poly.pdbx_seq_one_letter_code
_entity_poly.pdbx_strand_id
1 'polypeptide(L)'
;MLSKKKKATVIGESRIHATDTGSPEVQVSVLSKKIDELALHLKKHPKDKHSRRGLLAMVADRRTHMGYLKKKSEKRYNALAKKLELK
;
A
#
# COMPACT_ATOMS: atom_id res chain seq x y z
N MET A 1 -12.58 2.80 -2.62
CA MET A 1 -11.61 3.87 -2.83
C MET A 1 -10.84 3.73 -4.13
N LEU A 2 -10.16 2.64 -4.38
CA LEU A 2 -9.53 2.42 -5.67
C LEU A 2 -10.51 1.83 -6.67
N SER A 3 -10.55 2.37 -7.89
CA SER A 3 -11.28 1.75 -8.98
C SER A 3 -10.58 0.46 -9.39
N LYS A 4 -11.28 -0.44 -10.09
CA LYS A 4 -10.67 -1.67 -10.59
C LYS A 4 -9.49 -1.39 -11.51
N LYS A 5 -9.58 -0.34 -12.32
CA LYS A 5 -8.53 0.07 -13.24
C LYS A 5 -7.26 0.51 -12.49
N LYS A 6 -7.41 1.36 -11.47
CA LYS A 6 -6.28 1.81 -10.65
C LYS A 6 -5.64 0.65 -9.90
N LYS A 7 -6.45 -0.24 -9.34
CA LYS A 7 -5.94 -1.41 -8.63
C LYS A 7 -5.14 -2.32 -9.55
N ALA A 8 -5.63 -2.57 -10.75
CA ALA A 8 -4.94 -3.40 -11.73
C ALA A 8 -3.60 -2.78 -12.15
N THR A 9 -3.55 -1.45 -12.32
CA THR A 9 -2.31 -0.73 -12.64
C THR A 9 -1.29 -0.87 -11.52
N VAL A 10 -1.71 -0.67 -10.27
CA VAL A 10 -0.82 -0.80 -9.10
C VAL A 10 -0.28 -2.22 -8.99
N ILE A 11 -1.13 -3.23 -9.16
CA ILE A 11 -0.70 -4.63 -9.13
C ILE A 11 0.33 -4.90 -10.23
N GLY A 12 0.08 -4.42 -11.45
CA GLY A 12 1.00 -4.59 -12.57
C GLY A 12 2.36 -3.97 -12.33
N GLU A 13 2.40 -2.77 -11.72
CA GLU A 13 3.64 -2.07 -11.41
C GLU A 13 4.49 -2.80 -10.37
N SER A 14 3.86 -3.54 -9.45
CA SER A 14 4.53 -4.17 -8.31
C SER A 14 4.70 -5.67 -8.47
N ARG A 15 4.17 -6.25 -9.53
CA ARG A 15 4.18 -7.69 -9.73
C ARG A 15 5.59 -8.22 -10.02
N ILE A 16 6.00 -9.26 -9.30
CA ILE A 16 7.27 -9.93 -9.53
C ILE A 16 7.10 -11.01 -10.61
N HIS A 17 5.98 -11.71 -10.58
CA HIS A 17 5.60 -12.73 -11.56
C HIS A 17 4.25 -12.38 -12.14
N ALA A 18 3.98 -12.82 -13.38
CA ALA A 18 2.73 -12.53 -14.07
C ALA A 18 1.48 -12.97 -13.30
N THR A 19 1.58 -14.00 -12.48
CA THR A 19 0.47 -14.55 -11.69
C THR A 19 0.49 -14.10 -10.23
N ASP A 20 1.47 -13.29 -9.83
CA ASP A 20 1.68 -12.90 -8.44
C ASP A 20 0.83 -11.70 -8.08
N THR A 21 -0.35 -11.97 -7.48
CA THR A 21 -1.26 -10.92 -7.00
C THR A 21 -1.33 -10.84 -5.49
N GLY A 22 -0.73 -11.81 -4.79
CA GLY A 22 -0.79 -11.91 -3.33
C GLY A 22 0.52 -11.64 -2.61
N SER A 23 1.57 -11.23 -3.32
CA SER A 23 2.86 -10.98 -2.70
C SER A 23 2.81 -9.79 -1.75
N PRO A 24 3.71 -9.71 -0.75
CA PRO A 24 3.79 -8.54 0.12
C PRO A 24 3.98 -7.24 -0.65
N GLU A 25 4.76 -7.27 -1.73
CA GLU A 25 4.99 -6.09 -2.57
C GLU A 25 3.70 -5.57 -3.18
N VAL A 26 2.88 -6.47 -3.72
CA VAL A 26 1.59 -6.10 -4.31
C VAL A 26 0.66 -5.53 -3.24
N GLN A 27 0.56 -6.19 -2.09
CA GLN A 27 -0.30 -5.74 -1.01
C GLN A 27 0.10 -4.37 -0.50
N VAL A 28 1.39 -4.12 -0.30
CA VAL A 28 1.90 -2.82 0.14
C VAL A 28 1.61 -1.74 -0.90
N SER A 29 1.77 -2.04 -2.17
CA SER A 29 1.50 -1.07 -3.24
C SER A 29 0.03 -0.68 -3.30
N VAL A 30 -0.89 -1.65 -3.18
CA VAL A 30 -2.33 -1.39 -3.14
C VAL A 30 -2.69 -0.57 -1.91
N LEU A 31 -2.17 -0.94 -0.74
CA LEU A 31 -2.40 -0.20 0.51
C LEU A 31 -1.88 1.23 0.41
N SER A 32 -0.72 1.44 -0.19
CA SER A 32 -0.14 2.77 -0.34
C SER A 32 -1.04 3.68 -1.17
N LYS A 33 -1.64 3.18 -2.25
CA LYS A 33 -2.58 3.97 -3.06
C LYS A 33 -3.86 4.29 -2.30
N LYS A 34 -4.39 3.32 -1.56
CA LYS A 34 -5.58 3.54 -0.73
C LYS A 34 -5.30 4.56 0.38
N ILE A 35 -4.12 4.48 1.00
CA ILE A 35 -3.70 5.43 2.04
C ILE A 35 -3.64 6.84 1.46
N ASP A 36 -3.03 7.02 0.29
CA ASP A 36 -2.94 8.32 -0.36
C ASP A 36 -4.31 8.90 -0.69
N GLU A 37 -5.21 8.08 -1.25
CA GLU A 37 -6.57 8.52 -1.56
C GLU A 37 -7.34 8.93 -0.31
N LEU A 38 -7.23 8.14 0.76
CA LEU A 38 -7.93 8.41 2.01
C LEU A 38 -7.35 9.64 2.71
N ALA A 39 -6.04 9.83 2.65
CA ALA A 39 -5.39 11.03 3.19
C ALA A 39 -5.91 12.29 2.49
N LEU A 40 -6.07 12.24 1.17
CA LEU A 40 -6.65 13.36 0.42
C LEU A 40 -8.10 13.60 0.82
N HIS A 41 -8.88 12.54 1.00
CA HIS A 41 -10.25 12.65 1.47
C HIS A 41 -10.33 13.35 2.83
N LEU A 42 -9.48 12.95 3.77
CA LEU A 42 -9.45 13.53 5.11
C LEU A 42 -8.98 14.99 5.11
N LYS A 43 -8.15 15.36 4.16
CA LYS A 43 -7.74 16.76 4.00
C LYS A 43 -8.94 17.65 3.68
N LYS A 44 -9.89 17.14 2.89
CA LYS A 44 -11.14 17.83 2.53
C LYS A 44 -12.22 17.66 3.61
N HIS A 45 -12.19 16.56 4.33
CA HIS A 45 -13.21 16.21 5.34
C HIS A 45 -12.54 15.82 6.65
N PRO A 46 -11.92 16.79 7.37
CA PRO A 46 -11.11 16.48 8.56
C PRO A 46 -11.90 15.91 9.73
N LYS A 47 -13.24 16.06 9.73
CA LYS A 47 -14.10 15.54 10.78
C LYS A 47 -14.62 14.12 10.52
N ASP A 48 -14.24 13.52 9.41
CA ASP A 48 -14.65 12.16 9.07
C ASP A 48 -13.85 11.15 9.90
N LYS A 49 -14.38 10.82 11.07
CA LYS A 49 -13.72 9.93 12.03
C LYS A 49 -13.62 8.49 11.51
N HIS A 50 -14.62 8.06 10.75
CA HIS A 50 -14.63 6.72 10.16
C HIS A 50 -13.47 6.54 9.17
N SER A 51 -13.28 7.51 8.28
CA SER A 51 -12.17 7.47 7.33
C SER A 51 -10.81 7.57 8.00
N ARG A 52 -10.71 8.37 9.08
CA ARG A 52 -9.46 8.47 9.84
C ARG A 52 -9.09 7.14 10.48
N ARG A 53 -10.07 6.43 11.05
CA ARG A 53 -9.86 5.11 11.64
C ARG A 53 -9.41 4.12 10.58
N GLY A 54 -10.05 4.15 9.40
CA GLY A 54 -9.67 3.32 8.26
C GLY A 54 -8.25 3.60 7.79
N LEU A 55 -7.85 4.87 7.74
CA LEU A 55 -6.50 5.27 7.36
C LEU A 55 -5.46 4.70 8.31
N LEU A 56 -5.70 4.82 9.63
CA LEU A 56 -4.79 4.29 10.64
C LEU A 56 -4.65 2.77 10.52
N ALA A 57 -5.75 2.06 10.27
CA ALA A 57 -5.74 0.62 10.08
C ALA A 57 -4.91 0.22 8.84
N MET A 58 -5.06 0.96 7.74
CA MET A 58 -4.30 0.68 6.52
C MET A 58 -2.80 0.95 6.69
N VAL A 59 -2.44 2.00 7.42
CA VAL A 59 -1.03 2.30 7.74
C VAL A 59 -0.42 1.18 8.57
N ALA A 60 -1.17 0.67 9.57
CA ALA A 60 -0.72 -0.45 10.39
C ALA A 60 -0.53 -1.72 9.55
N ASP A 61 -1.48 -2.02 8.66
CA ASP A 61 -1.39 -3.17 7.75
C ASP A 61 -0.17 -3.07 6.84
N ARG A 62 0.06 -1.89 6.26
CA ARG A 62 1.22 -1.67 5.41
C ARG A 62 2.51 -1.94 6.17
N ARG A 63 2.61 -1.44 7.40
CA ARG A 63 3.78 -1.67 8.24
C ARG A 63 4.00 -3.16 8.51
N THR A 64 2.93 -3.89 8.78
CA THR A 64 2.99 -5.33 9.02
C THR A 64 3.53 -6.08 7.80
N HIS A 65 3.00 -5.76 6.61
CA HIS A 65 3.46 -6.39 5.37
C HIS A 65 4.90 -6.01 5.04
N MET A 66 5.31 -4.76 5.29
CA MET A 66 6.69 -4.32 5.09
C MET A 66 7.64 -5.03 6.04
N GLY A 67 7.24 -5.21 7.30
CA GLY A 67 8.03 -5.96 8.28
C GLY A 67 8.22 -7.41 7.87
N TYR A 68 7.16 -8.05 7.39
CA TYR A 68 7.23 -9.41 6.88
C TYR A 68 8.19 -9.51 5.69
N LEU A 69 8.08 -8.59 4.74
CA LEU A 69 8.94 -8.56 3.58
C LEU A 69 10.41 -8.37 3.95
N LYS A 70 10.69 -7.50 4.91
CA LYS A 70 12.05 -7.25 5.40
C LYS A 70 12.67 -8.51 5.98
N LYS A 71 11.90 -9.29 6.74
CA LYS A 71 12.36 -10.55 7.30
C LYS A 71 12.63 -11.60 6.22
N LYS A 72 11.79 -11.60 5.18
CA LYS A 72 11.90 -12.58 4.10
C LYS A 72 13.02 -12.23 3.13
N SER A 73 13.17 -10.96 2.78
CA SER A 73 14.21 -10.49 1.86
C SER A 73 14.44 -8.99 2.04
N GLU A 74 15.54 -8.63 2.65
CA GLU A 74 15.91 -7.23 2.85
C GLU A 74 16.10 -6.51 1.51
N LYS A 75 16.62 -7.22 0.51
CA LYS A 75 16.79 -6.67 -0.83
C LYS A 75 15.45 -6.26 -1.46
N ARG A 76 14.44 -7.13 -1.34
CA ARG A 76 13.10 -6.84 -1.85
C ARG A 76 12.46 -5.69 -1.07
N TYR A 77 12.66 -5.66 0.24
CA TYR A 77 12.17 -4.59 1.09
C TYR A 77 12.75 -3.24 0.67
N ASN A 78 14.07 -3.16 0.50
CA ASN A 78 14.74 -1.93 0.11
C ASN A 78 14.31 -1.46 -1.28
N ALA A 79 14.17 -2.39 -2.22
CA ALA A 79 13.71 -2.07 -3.57
C ALA A 79 12.30 -1.51 -3.57
N LEU A 80 11.39 -2.10 -2.79
CA LEU A 80 10.01 -1.64 -2.70
C LEU A 80 9.92 -0.29 -2.01
N ALA A 81 10.64 -0.10 -0.89
CA ALA A 81 10.64 1.16 -0.16
C ALA A 81 11.12 2.31 -1.06
N LYS A 82 12.17 2.06 -1.85
CA LYS A 82 12.68 3.04 -2.79
C LYS A 82 11.66 3.35 -3.88
N LYS A 83 11.02 2.33 -4.45
CA LYS A 83 10.01 2.48 -5.50
C LYS A 83 8.81 3.30 -5.03
N LEU A 84 8.36 3.09 -3.80
CA LEU A 84 7.21 3.77 -3.23
C LEU A 84 7.59 5.03 -2.44
N GLU A 85 8.87 5.38 -2.39
CA GLU A 85 9.39 6.51 -1.61
C GLU A 85 9.03 6.43 -0.13
N LEU A 86 8.99 5.23 0.40
CA LEU A 86 8.74 4.99 1.82
C LEU A 86 10.06 5.08 2.60
N LYS A 87 9.95 5.64 3.79
CA LYS A 87 11.11 5.76 4.69
C LYS A 87 11.21 4.60 5.66
#